data_e6f5b7d65f5aea8cf19be082dc4dab23
#
_entry.id   e6f5b7d65f5aea8cf19be082dc4dab23
#
_cell.length_a   1.000
_cell.length_b   1.000
_cell.length_c   1.000
_cell.angle_alpha   90.00
_cell.angle_beta   90.00
_cell.angle_gamma   90.00
#
_symmetry.space_group_name_H-M   'P 1'
#
loop_
_entity.id
_entity.type
_entity.pdbx_description
1 polymer ?
#
loop_
_entity_poly.entity_id
_entity_poly.type
_entity_poly.pdbx_seq_one_letter_code
_entity_poly.pdbx_strand_id
1 'polypeptide(L)'
;MDMGFWGGEHRGMRQDEIWDAEAARHYDTPGEGMFAPDVLGPTVDRLAVLAGDGAALEFAIGTGRVAVPLAARGVPVTGIELSAPMIAQLRTKVDADTVPVVPGDMATTVAPGEFSLVYLVFNTIANLLTQAEQVACFRNAARHLAPGGRFIVELWVPELRKLPPGQQAVVWHSEPGYVGLDTYDVLTQHVVSHHFRFGDGRQAELFRTPHRYVWPAELDLMGQLAGFTLESRHADWAGGEFTAESRSHVSVYRLA
;
A
#
# COMPACT_ATOMS: atom_id res chain seq x y z
N MET A 1 -29.75 9.90 22.76
CA MET A 1 -28.57 9.14 23.23
C MET A 1 -27.43 9.54 22.34
N ASP A 2 -26.54 10.30 22.91
CA ASP A 2 -25.41 10.91 22.18
C ASP A 2 -24.37 9.80 21.90
N MET A 3 -24.27 9.38 20.64
CA MET A 3 -23.24 8.41 20.19
C MET A 3 -21.99 9.13 19.67
N GLY A 4 -21.50 10.09 20.44
CA GLY A 4 -20.32 10.88 20.15
C GLY A 4 -18.99 10.19 20.42
N PHE A 5 -18.87 8.86 20.38
CA PHE A 5 -17.67 8.15 20.87
C PHE A 5 -16.63 7.74 19.80
N TRP A 6 -16.92 7.88 18.50
CA TRP A 6 -16.05 7.28 17.47
C TRP A 6 -15.38 8.27 16.49
N GLY A 7 -15.69 9.56 16.58
CA GLY A 7 -15.24 10.55 15.58
C GLY A 7 -13.97 11.34 15.89
N GLY A 8 -13.31 11.13 17.04
CA GLY A 8 -12.27 12.03 17.54
C GLY A 8 -10.85 11.51 17.60
N GLU A 9 -10.65 10.21 17.68
CA GLU A 9 -9.34 9.62 18.05
C GLU A 9 -8.37 9.38 16.87
N HIS A 10 -8.80 9.56 15.62
CA HIS A 10 -7.98 9.14 14.47
C HIS A 10 -7.28 10.29 13.74
N ARG A 11 -7.53 11.54 14.11
CA ARG A 11 -6.96 12.73 13.44
C ARG A 11 -5.48 13.01 13.77
N GLY A 12 -4.82 12.17 14.57
CA GLY A 12 -3.47 12.42 15.05
C GLY A 12 -2.44 11.31 14.86
N MET A 13 -2.82 10.12 14.41
CA MET A 13 -1.84 9.04 14.22
C MET A 13 -1.02 9.29 12.94
N ARG A 14 0.29 9.45 13.10
CA ARG A 14 1.22 9.61 12.00
C ARG A 14 1.67 8.25 11.48
N GLN A 15 1.91 8.12 10.18
CA GLN A 15 2.33 6.84 9.57
C GLN A 15 3.67 6.34 10.12
N ASP A 16 4.61 7.23 10.45
CA ASP A 16 5.89 6.90 11.07
C ASP A 16 5.75 6.37 12.50
N GLU A 17 4.67 6.70 13.21
CA GLU A 17 4.35 6.16 14.54
C GLU A 17 3.72 4.77 14.46
N ILE A 18 2.99 4.46 13.38
CA ILE A 18 2.36 3.16 13.12
C ILE A 18 3.42 2.13 12.73
N TRP A 19 4.34 2.52 11.85
CA TRP A 19 5.41 1.66 11.33
C TRP A 19 6.68 1.82 12.16
N ASP A 20 6.55 1.62 13.47
CA ASP A 20 7.63 1.72 14.46
C ASP A 20 8.58 0.50 14.46
N ALA A 21 9.50 0.45 15.42
CA ALA A 21 10.47 -0.63 15.54
C ALA A 21 9.84 -1.99 15.87
N GLU A 22 8.68 -2.01 16.54
CA GLU A 22 7.97 -3.25 16.88
C GLU A 22 7.24 -3.78 15.65
N ALA A 23 6.50 -2.91 14.96
CA ALA A 23 5.84 -3.25 13.70
C ALA A 23 6.85 -3.76 12.67
N ALA A 24 7.99 -3.08 12.50
CA ALA A 24 9.03 -3.46 11.55
C ALA A 24 9.63 -4.85 11.84
N ARG A 25 9.83 -5.21 13.12
CA ARG A 25 10.37 -6.53 13.49
C ARG A 25 9.43 -7.69 13.18
N HIS A 26 8.12 -7.45 13.23
CA HIS A 26 7.10 -8.49 13.03
C HIS A 26 6.44 -8.44 11.64
N TYR A 27 6.88 -7.51 10.79
CA TYR A 27 6.28 -7.31 9.46
C TYR A 27 6.54 -8.47 8.51
N ASP A 28 7.75 -8.99 8.50
CA ASP A 28 8.13 -10.07 7.60
C ASP A 28 7.61 -11.42 8.12
N THR A 29 6.85 -12.12 7.28
CA THR A 29 6.34 -13.49 7.52
C THR A 29 6.80 -14.42 6.37
N PRO A 30 8.09 -14.79 6.32
CA PRO A 30 8.66 -15.53 5.18
C PRO A 30 7.90 -16.81 4.86
N GLY A 31 7.45 -16.94 3.60
CA GLY A 31 6.71 -18.10 3.12
C GLY A 31 5.20 -18.07 3.40
N GLU A 32 4.68 -17.05 4.09
CA GLU A 32 3.26 -16.96 4.45
C GLU A 32 2.62 -15.66 3.94
N GLY A 33 1.31 -15.69 3.75
CA GLY A 33 0.52 -14.52 3.36
C GLY A 33 1.09 -13.80 2.14
N MET A 34 1.35 -12.49 2.26
CA MET A 34 1.91 -11.69 1.17
C MET A 34 3.37 -12.01 0.82
N PHE A 35 4.07 -12.80 1.65
CA PHE A 35 5.43 -13.28 1.42
C PHE A 35 5.46 -14.70 0.85
N ALA A 36 4.31 -15.34 0.66
CA ALA A 36 4.24 -16.66 0.03
C ALA A 36 4.71 -16.57 -1.42
N PRO A 37 5.50 -17.55 -1.92
CA PRO A 37 6.08 -17.51 -3.27
C PRO A 37 5.04 -17.41 -4.38
N ASP A 38 3.88 -18.02 -4.21
CA ASP A 38 2.75 -18.01 -5.16
C ASP A 38 2.03 -16.65 -5.21
N VAL A 39 2.16 -15.82 -4.17
CA VAL A 39 1.67 -14.44 -4.14
C VAL A 39 2.73 -13.46 -4.65
N LEU A 40 3.95 -13.57 -4.13
CA LEU A 40 5.03 -12.65 -4.43
C LEU A 40 5.62 -12.85 -5.84
N GLY A 41 5.69 -14.10 -6.31
CA GLY A 41 6.26 -14.44 -7.62
C GLY A 41 5.57 -13.71 -8.77
N PRO A 42 4.24 -13.81 -8.95
CA PRO A 42 3.50 -13.08 -9.99
C PRO A 42 3.67 -11.56 -9.93
N THR A 43 3.75 -10.99 -8.70
CA THR A 43 4.00 -9.55 -8.50
C THR A 43 5.35 -9.16 -9.08
N VAL A 44 6.42 -9.85 -8.70
CA VAL A 44 7.79 -9.58 -9.14
C VAL A 44 7.94 -9.79 -10.65
N ASP A 45 7.39 -10.88 -11.18
CA ASP A 45 7.44 -11.19 -12.62
C ASP A 45 6.74 -10.11 -13.45
N ARG A 46 5.56 -9.66 -13.02
CA ARG A 46 4.82 -8.62 -13.73
C ARG A 46 5.52 -7.26 -13.68
N LEU A 47 6.09 -6.89 -12.52
CA LEU A 47 6.84 -5.64 -12.37
C LEU A 47 8.11 -5.67 -13.22
N ALA A 48 8.84 -6.78 -13.28
CA ALA A 48 10.01 -6.92 -14.13
C ALA A 48 9.68 -6.73 -15.62
N VAL A 49 8.58 -7.34 -16.09
CA VAL A 49 8.10 -7.16 -17.47
C VAL A 49 7.73 -5.71 -17.75
N LEU A 50 7.07 -5.01 -16.80
CA LEU A 50 6.62 -3.63 -16.99
C LEU A 50 7.75 -2.60 -16.85
N ALA A 51 8.80 -2.91 -16.10
CA ALA A 51 10.02 -2.09 -16.02
C ALA A 51 10.82 -2.14 -17.34
N GLY A 52 10.78 -3.28 -18.06
CA GLY A 52 11.59 -3.49 -19.25
C GLY A 52 13.09 -3.36 -18.93
N ASP A 53 13.82 -2.60 -19.74
CA ASP A 53 15.25 -2.33 -19.53
C ASP A 53 15.49 -1.12 -18.61
N GLY A 54 14.44 -0.49 -18.07
CA GLY A 54 14.53 0.71 -17.24
C GLY A 54 14.61 0.41 -15.75
N ALA A 55 14.82 1.48 -14.96
CA ALA A 55 14.83 1.42 -13.51
C ALA A 55 13.41 1.53 -12.93
N ALA A 56 13.21 0.95 -11.75
CA ALA A 56 11.97 1.00 -10.99
C ALA A 56 12.14 1.79 -9.68
N LEU A 57 11.09 2.51 -9.29
CA LEU A 57 11.01 3.22 -8.01
C LEU A 57 9.83 2.64 -7.20
N GLU A 58 10.12 2.08 -6.03
CA GLU A 58 9.11 1.64 -5.08
C GLU A 58 8.78 2.74 -4.08
N PHE A 59 7.52 3.16 -4.03
CA PHE A 59 7.02 4.06 -3.01
C PHE A 59 6.66 3.27 -1.74
N ALA A 60 7.09 3.76 -0.56
CA ALA A 60 6.98 3.07 0.71
C ALA A 60 7.53 1.62 0.64
N ILE A 61 8.81 1.51 0.28
CA ILE A 61 9.50 0.23 0.05
C ILE A 61 9.48 -0.70 1.26
N GLY A 62 9.27 -0.18 2.47
CA GLY A 62 9.19 -0.95 3.71
C GLY A 62 10.44 -1.77 3.97
N THR A 63 10.23 -3.05 4.26
CA THR A 63 11.31 -4.03 4.48
C THR A 63 11.88 -4.62 3.18
N GLY A 64 11.44 -4.13 2.00
CA GLY A 64 11.92 -4.57 0.69
C GLY A 64 11.31 -5.88 0.20
N ARG A 65 10.11 -6.21 0.64
CA ARG A 65 9.40 -7.45 0.25
C ARG A 65 9.40 -7.67 -1.26
N VAL A 66 9.14 -6.62 -2.04
CA VAL A 66 9.09 -6.67 -3.51
C VAL A 66 10.40 -6.19 -4.12
N ALA A 67 11.00 -5.11 -3.62
CA ALA A 67 12.23 -4.55 -4.17
C ALA A 67 13.39 -5.54 -4.21
N VAL A 68 13.60 -6.31 -3.13
CA VAL A 68 14.75 -7.24 -3.06
C VAL A 68 14.65 -8.34 -4.13
N PRO A 69 13.55 -9.10 -4.26
CA PRO A 69 13.44 -10.08 -5.33
C PRO A 69 13.35 -9.46 -6.73
N LEU A 70 12.85 -8.22 -6.90
CA LEU A 70 12.84 -7.52 -8.19
C LEU A 70 14.26 -7.13 -8.61
N ALA A 71 15.07 -6.61 -7.67
CA ALA A 71 16.49 -6.33 -7.91
C ALA A 71 17.26 -7.62 -8.26
N ALA A 72 16.95 -8.75 -7.63
CA ALA A 72 17.53 -10.05 -7.95
C ALA A 72 17.17 -10.55 -9.37
N ARG A 73 16.12 -10.00 -10.01
CA ARG A 73 15.77 -10.22 -11.44
C ARG A 73 16.56 -9.30 -12.39
N GLY A 74 17.44 -8.46 -11.87
CA GLY A 74 18.26 -7.54 -12.66
C GLY A 74 17.62 -6.20 -12.93
N VAL A 75 16.46 -5.87 -12.36
CA VAL A 75 15.84 -4.54 -12.45
C VAL A 75 16.53 -3.62 -11.43
N PRO A 76 17.12 -2.48 -11.82
CA PRO A 76 17.60 -1.49 -10.87
C PRO A 76 16.43 -0.91 -10.07
N VAL A 77 16.44 -1.07 -8.74
CA VAL A 77 15.34 -0.60 -7.87
C VAL A 77 15.86 0.45 -6.90
N THR A 78 15.14 1.56 -6.80
CA THR A 78 15.29 2.56 -5.75
C THR A 78 14.00 2.61 -4.92
N GLY A 79 14.07 2.96 -3.63
CA GLY A 79 12.90 3.11 -2.78
C GLY A 79 12.77 4.49 -2.15
N ILE A 80 11.54 4.86 -1.80
CA ILE A 80 11.24 5.93 -0.85
C ILE A 80 10.59 5.26 0.36
N GLU A 81 11.04 5.61 1.58
CA GLU A 81 10.47 5.03 2.82
C GLU A 81 10.49 6.07 3.95
N LEU A 82 9.35 6.20 4.63
CA LEU A 82 9.20 7.14 5.74
C LEU A 82 9.75 6.57 7.06
N SER A 83 9.59 5.27 7.28
CA SER A 83 9.95 4.59 8.52
C SER A 83 11.42 4.18 8.54
N ALA A 84 12.22 4.83 9.40
CA ALA A 84 13.60 4.43 9.64
C ALA A 84 13.74 2.98 10.16
N PRO A 85 12.87 2.46 11.06
CA PRO A 85 12.87 1.05 11.42
C PRO A 85 12.63 0.08 10.25
N MET A 86 11.74 0.40 9.30
CA MET A 86 11.54 -0.40 8.09
C MET A 86 12.79 -0.43 7.23
N ILE A 87 13.45 0.72 7.02
CA ILE A 87 14.72 0.80 6.31
C ILE A 87 15.78 -0.06 7.01
N ALA A 88 15.85 -0.02 8.35
CA ALA A 88 16.80 -0.84 9.11
C ALA A 88 16.59 -2.34 8.88
N GLN A 89 15.32 -2.80 8.81
CA GLN A 89 15.01 -4.19 8.47
C GLN A 89 15.38 -4.52 7.02
N LEU A 90 15.13 -3.64 6.06
CA LEU A 90 15.59 -3.81 4.67
C LEU A 90 17.10 -4.02 4.60
N ARG A 91 17.88 -3.24 5.37
CA ARG A 91 19.35 -3.32 5.41
C ARG A 91 19.90 -4.62 6.00
N THR A 92 19.07 -5.42 6.68
CA THR A 92 19.46 -6.78 7.07
C THR A 92 19.46 -7.77 5.90
N LYS A 93 18.82 -7.42 4.78
CA LYS A 93 18.60 -8.27 3.60
C LYS A 93 19.43 -7.85 2.38
N VAL A 94 19.66 -6.54 2.23
CA VAL A 94 20.34 -5.97 1.05
C VAL A 94 21.07 -4.69 1.44
N ASP A 95 22.24 -4.45 0.83
CA ASP A 95 23.03 -3.23 1.04
C ASP A 95 22.40 -2.01 0.34
N ALA A 96 22.94 -0.83 0.68
CA ALA A 96 22.43 0.43 0.16
C ALA A 96 22.82 0.69 -1.30
N ASP A 97 23.86 0.06 -1.80
CA ASP A 97 24.30 0.21 -3.19
C ASP A 97 23.44 -0.64 -4.13
N THR A 98 22.99 -1.80 -3.67
CA THR A 98 22.11 -2.70 -4.42
C THR A 98 20.67 -2.18 -4.51
N VAL A 99 20.11 -1.69 -3.40
CA VAL A 99 18.77 -1.07 -3.35
C VAL A 99 18.86 0.26 -2.59
N PRO A 100 19.16 1.37 -3.26
CA PRO A 100 19.16 2.69 -2.65
C PRO A 100 17.78 3.05 -2.10
N VAL A 101 17.74 3.73 -0.93
CA VAL A 101 16.49 4.23 -0.33
C VAL A 101 16.67 5.70 0.05
N VAL A 102 15.70 6.51 -0.34
CA VAL A 102 15.58 7.92 0.07
C VAL A 102 14.59 7.98 1.24
N PRO A 103 15.02 8.36 2.45
CA PRO A 103 14.10 8.55 3.56
C PRO A 103 13.13 9.70 3.28
N GLY A 104 11.81 9.44 3.45
CA GLY A 104 10.79 10.47 3.26
C GLY A 104 9.42 9.93 2.86
N ASP A 105 8.50 10.88 2.67
CA ASP A 105 7.10 10.63 2.35
C ASP A 105 6.92 10.41 0.84
N MET A 106 6.23 9.33 0.45
CA MET A 106 5.93 8.97 -0.93
C MET A 106 5.11 10.02 -1.70
N ALA A 107 4.38 10.88 -0.99
CA ALA A 107 3.60 11.95 -1.63
C ALA A 107 4.45 13.17 -2.03
N THR A 108 5.63 13.37 -1.41
CA THR A 108 6.39 14.62 -1.55
C THR A 108 7.88 14.45 -1.82
N THR A 109 8.50 13.37 -1.35
CA THR A 109 9.95 13.14 -1.46
C THR A 109 10.34 12.84 -2.89
N VAL A 110 11.45 13.43 -3.33
CA VAL A 110 12.03 13.22 -4.67
C VAL A 110 13.27 12.36 -4.56
N ALA A 111 13.23 11.18 -5.18
CA ALA A 111 14.39 10.33 -5.38
C ALA A 111 15.20 10.78 -6.62
N PRO A 112 16.54 10.68 -6.62
CA PRO A 112 17.34 10.99 -7.80
C PRO A 112 17.15 9.92 -8.88
N GLY A 113 17.19 10.33 -10.15
CA GLY A 113 17.06 9.45 -11.31
C GLY A 113 15.76 9.66 -12.07
N GLU A 114 15.66 8.94 -13.19
CA GLU A 114 14.48 8.85 -14.03
C GLU A 114 14.12 7.37 -14.15
N PHE A 115 12.82 7.05 -14.03
CA PHE A 115 12.35 5.68 -13.92
C PHE A 115 11.39 5.33 -15.05
N SER A 116 11.43 4.10 -15.54
CA SER A 116 10.40 3.55 -16.44
C SER A 116 9.16 3.09 -15.69
N LEU A 117 9.33 2.80 -14.39
CA LEU A 117 8.30 2.25 -13.54
C LEU A 117 8.34 2.90 -12.14
N VAL A 118 7.20 3.38 -11.68
CA VAL A 118 6.92 3.68 -10.27
C VAL A 118 5.84 2.73 -9.79
N TYR A 119 5.94 2.19 -8.58
CA TYR A 119 4.90 1.28 -8.09
C TYR A 119 4.62 1.40 -6.60
N LEU A 120 3.38 1.11 -6.25
CA LEU A 120 2.83 0.98 -4.91
C LEU A 120 2.11 -0.36 -4.82
N VAL A 121 2.54 -1.22 -3.91
CA VAL A 121 1.95 -2.53 -3.70
C VAL A 121 1.24 -2.62 -2.36
N PHE A 122 0.39 -3.63 -2.22
CA PHE A 122 -0.26 -4.00 -0.96
C PHE A 122 -0.98 -2.83 -0.27
N ASN A 123 -1.86 -2.16 -1.00
CA ASN A 123 -2.77 -1.12 -0.48
C ASN A 123 -2.10 0.14 0.07
N THR A 124 -0.83 0.35 -0.15
CA THR A 124 -0.01 1.38 0.51
C THR A 124 -0.51 2.81 0.28
N ILE A 125 -1.15 3.10 -0.87
CA ILE A 125 -1.71 4.44 -1.12
C ILE A 125 -2.79 4.83 -0.08
N ALA A 126 -3.46 3.85 0.51
CA ALA A 126 -4.47 4.07 1.54
C ALA A 126 -3.89 4.60 2.86
N ASN A 127 -2.58 4.48 3.08
CA ASN A 127 -1.89 5.08 4.22
C ASN A 127 -1.83 6.62 4.14
N LEU A 128 -2.05 7.20 2.96
CA LEU A 128 -2.25 8.63 2.78
C LEU A 128 -3.70 8.96 3.13
N LEU A 129 -3.90 9.65 4.24
CA LEU A 129 -5.21 9.78 4.89
C LEU A 129 -6.10 10.87 4.29
N THR A 130 -5.56 11.67 3.37
CA THR A 130 -6.35 12.70 2.67
C THR A 130 -6.34 12.51 1.17
N GLN A 131 -7.41 12.93 0.51
CA GLN A 131 -7.49 12.94 -0.95
C GLN A 131 -6.34 13.77 -1.57
N ALA A 132 -5.99 14.89 -0.93
CA ALA A 132 -4.93 15.77 -1.40
C ALA A 132 -3.56 15.07 -1.39
N GLU A 133 -3.25 14.30 -0.35
CA GLU A 133 -2.01 13.51 -0.27
C GLU A 133 -1.98 12.40 -1.32
N GLN A 134 -3.10 11.71 -1.55
CA GLN A 134 -3.20 10.67 -2.59
C GLN A 134 -3.01 11.26 -3.99
N VAL A 135 -3.60 12.43 -4.29
CA VAL A 135 -3.33 13.17 -5.54
C VAL A 135 -1.88 13.63 -5.62
N ALA A 136 -1.29 14.08 -4.50
CA ALA A 136 0.13 14.47 -4.46
C ALA A 136 1.05 13.27 -4.76
N CYS A 137 0.70 12.07 -4.28
CA CYS A 137 1.42 10.83 -4.58
C CYS A 137 1.42 10.52 -6.09
N PHE A 138 0.27 10.64 -6.77
CA PHE A 138 0.20 10.50 -8.22
C PHE A 138 1.08 11.52 -8.95
N ARG A 139 1.04 12.78 -8.52
CA ARG A 139 1.90 13.84 -9.09
C ARG A 139 3.38 13.58 -8.82
N ASN A 140 3.69 13.02 -7.66
CA ASN A 140 5.06 12.62 -7.33
C ASN A 140 5.54 11.47 -8.21
N ALA A 141 4.69 10.47 -8.47
CA ALA A 141 4.99 9.39 -9.41
C ALA A 141 5.25 9.94 -10.83
N ALA A 142 4.41 10.85 -11.34
CA ALA A 142 4.61 11.49 -12.63
C ALA A 142 5.93 12.25 -12.74
N ARG A 143 6.39 12.86 -11.63
CA ARG A 143 7.66 13.61 -11.58
C ARG A 143 8.89 12.73 -11.72
N HIS A 144 8.79 11.45 -11.34
CA HIS A 144 9.91 10.49 -11.38
C HIS A 144 9.95 9.68 -12.70
N LEU A 145 8.86 9.66 -13.44
CA LEU A 145 8.75 8.83 -14.62
C LEU A 145 9.30 9.51 -15.87
N ALA A 146 10.00 8.72 -16.69
CA ALA A 146 10.29 9.05 -18.08
C ALA A 146 8.97 9.19 -18.87
N PRO A 147 8.95 9.93 -19.99
CA PRO A 147 7.81 9.95 -20.90
C PRO A 147 7.39 8.54 -21.31
N GLY A 148 6.10 8.24 -21.19
CA GLY A 148 5.55 6.90 -21.45
C GLY A 148 5.83 5.86 -20.34
N GLY A 149 6.45 6.26 -19.24
CA GLY A 149 6.62 5.42 -18.04
C GLY A 149 5.30 5.07 -17.37
N ARG A 150 5.34 4.11 -16.46
CA ARG A 150 4.14 3.55 -15.82
C ARG A 150 4.14 3.75 -14.32
N PHE A 151 2.97 4.10 -13.80
CA PHE A 151 2.69 4.06 -12.37
C PHE A 151 1.73 2.92 -12.08
N ILE A 152 2.07 2.03 -11.14
CA ILE A 152 1.26 0.88 -10.76
C ILE A 152 0.78 1.02 -9.33
N VAL A 153 -0.51 0.77 -9.13
CA VAL A 153 -1.14 0.78 -7.81
C VAL A 153 -1.90 -0.52 -7.61
N GLU A 154 -1.52 -1.27 -6.57
CA GLU A 154 -2.30 -2.39 -6.05
C GLU A 154 -3.15 -1.91 -4.89
N LEU A 155 -4.48 -2.13 -4.95
CA LEU A 155 -5.40 -1.66 -3.93
C LEU A 155 -6.61 -2.59 -3.82
N TRP A 156 -7.16 -2.73 -2.59
CA TRP A 156 -8.45 -3.38 -2.41
C TRP A 156 -9.59 -2.52 -2.95
N VAL A 157 -10.69 -3.17 -3.32
CA VAL A 157 -11.95 -2.49 -3.64
C VAL A 157 -12.72 -2.31 -2.33
N PRO A 158 -13.22 -1.09 -2.02
CA PRO A 158 -13.99 -0.87 -0.79
C PRO A 158 -15.22 -1.77 -0.71
N GLU A 159 -15.31 -2.61 0.33
CA GLU A 159 -16.40 -3.59 0.47
C GLU A 159 -17.57 -3.06 1.30
N LEU A 160 -17.98 -1.80 1.08
CA LEU A 160 -19.09 -1.16 1.81
C LEU A 160 -20.42 -1.91 1.65
N ARG A 161 -20.60 -2.66 0.56
CA ARG A 161 -21.79 -3.53 0.36
C ARG A 161 -21.90 -4.65 1.39
N LYS A 162 -20.83 -4.95 2.15
CA LYS A 162 -20.88 -5.91 3.28
C LYS A 162 -21.43 -5.31 4.56
N LEU A 163 -21.56 -3.97 4.61
CA LEU A 163 -22.10 -3.28 5.76
C LEU A 163 -23.62 -3.24 5.67
N PRO A 164 -24.36 -3.87 6.58
CA PRO A 164 -25.80 -3.70 6.67
C PRO A 164 -26.17 -2.22 6.92
N PRO A 165 -27.36 -1.77 6.48
CA PRO A 165 -27.79 -0.40 6.73
C PRO A 165 -27.73 -0.04 8.22
N GLY A 166 -27.09 1.10 8.53
CA GLY A 166 -26.92 1.60 9.89
C GLY A 166 -25.76 0.99 10.67
N GLN A 167 -25.01 0.06 10.10
CA GLN A 167 -23.77 -0.46 10.69
C GLN A 167 -22.56 0.27 10.11
N GLN A 168 -21.55 0.45 10.96
CA GLN A 168 -20.28 1.11 10.60
C GLN A 168 -19.08 0.20 10.78
N ALA A 169 -19.31 -1.04 11.24
CA ALA A 169 -18.22 -1.99 11.54
C ALA A 169 -18.49 -3.36 10.92
N VAL A 170 -17.43 -4.01 10.48
CA VAL A 170 -17.45 -5.39 9.98
C VAL A 170 -16.27 -6.17 10.55
N VAL A 171 -16.53 -7.39 11.04
CA VAL A 171 -15.47 -8.34 11.39
C VAL A 171 -14.99 -8.99 10.10
N TRP A 172 -13.69 -8.85 9.81
CA TRP A 172 -13.07 -9.44 8.61
C TRP A 172 -12.24 -10.68 8.92
N HIS A 173 -11.85 -10.88 10.20
CA HIS A 173 -11.13 -12.07 10.66
C HIS A 173 -11.51 -12.41 12.10
N SER A 174 -11.64 -13.70 12.42
CA SER A 174 -11.87 -14.18 13.78
C SER A 174 -11.33 -15.59 13.93
N GLU A 175 -10.36 -15.76 14.82
CA GLU A 175 -9.78 -17.04 15.22
C GLU A 175 -9.41 -17.02 16.70
N PRO A 176 -9.12 -18.17 17.34
CA PRO A 176 -8.64 -18.19 18.72
C PRO A 176 -7.40 -17.31 18.89
N GLY A 177 -7.46 -16.35 19.80
CA GLY A 177 -6.38 -15.42 20.10
C GLY A 177 -6.31 -14.18 19.20
N TYR A 178 -7.15 -14.05 18.17
CA TYR A 178 -7.13 -12.87 17.31
C TYR A 178 -8.50 -12.52 16.71
N VAL A 179 -8.87 -11.23 16.76
CA VAL A 179 -10.03 -10.69 16.07
C VAL A 179 -9.63 -9.43 15.31
N GLY A 180 -9.96 -9.38 14.03
CA GLY A 180 -9.83 -8.21 13.17
C GLY A 180 -11.20 -7.65 12.80
N LEU A 181 -11.39 -6.35 13.01
CA LEU A 181 -12.58 -5.65 12.56
C LEU A 181 -12.23 -4.29 11.95
N ASP A 182 -13.00 -3.89 10.94
CA ASP A 182 -12.90 -2.57 10.34
C ASP A 182 -14.07 -1.70 10.75
N THR A 183 -13.79 -0.43 11.04
CA THR A 183 -14.81 0.61 11.20
C THR A 183 -14.71 1.62 10.06
N TYR A 184 -15.85 2.01 9.49
CA TYR A 184 -15.94 2.87 8.30
C TYR A 184 -16.57 4.21 8.62
N ASP A 185 -15.94 5.28 8.18
CA ASP A 185 -16.54 6.60 8.03
C ASP A 185 -16.72 6.91 6.54
N VAL A 186 -17.95 6.82 6.07
CA VAL A 186 -18.27 7.03 4.65
C VAL A 186 -18.21 8.50 4.23
N LEU A 187 -18.26 9.44 5.17
CA LEU A 187 -18.18 10.86 4.88
C LEU A 187 -16.76 11.26 4.48
N THR A 188 -15.78 10.77 5.22
CA THR A 188 -14.35 11.08 5.02
C THR A 188 -13.60 10.01 4.23
N GLN A 189 -14.28 8.90 3.90
CA GLN A 189 -13.71 7.70 3.29
C GLN A 189 -12.59 7.08 4.15
N HIS A 190 -12.69 7.18 5.48
CA HIS A 190 -11.75 6.50 6.36
C HIS A 190 -12.24 5.10 6.71
N VAL A 191 -11.29 4.18 6.82
CA VAL A 191 -11.46 2.88 7.43
C VAL A 191 -10.35 2.70 8.47
N VAL A 192 -10.73 2.22 9.64
CA VAL A 192 -9.76 1.88 10.68
C VAL A 192 -9.85 0.40 10.93
N SER A 193 -8.73 -0.29 10.67
CA SER A 193 -8.59 -1.69 11.02
C SER A 193 -8.14 -1.82 12.47
N HIS A 194 -8.95 -2.51 13.26
CA HIS A 194 -8.70 -2.80 14.68
C HIS A 194 -8.26 -4.26 14.80
N HIS A 195 -7.09 -4.46 15.35
CA HIS A 195 -6.47 -5.77 15.57
C HIS A 195 -6.45 -6.07 17.06
N PHE A 196 -7.27 -6.99 17.51
CA PHE A 196 -7.30 -7.45 18.90
C PHE A 196 -6.55 -8.77 19.01
N ARG A 197 -5.46 -8.76 19.77
CA ARG A 197 -4.71 -9.97 20.15
C ARG A 197 -5.02 -10.33 21.58
N PHE A 198 -5.44 -11.55 21.81
CA PHE A 198 -5.79 -12.07 23.13
C PHE A 198 -4.67 -12.99 23.60
N GLY A 199 -3.98 -12.57 24.68
CA GLY A 199 -3.03 -13.44 25.41
C GLY A 199 -3.76 -14.41 26.33
N ASP A 200 -3.00 -15.09 27.18
CA ASP A 200 -3.53 -16.05 28.18
C ASP A 200 -4.37 -15.41 29.31
N GLY A 201 -4.50 -14.08 29.29
CA GLY A 201 -5.26 -13.28 30.25
C GLY A 201 -6.60 -12.76 29.72
N ARG A 202 -7.25 -11.89 30.53
CA ARG A 202 -8.49 -11.20 30.18
C ARG A 202 -8.27 -9.90 29.39
N GLN A 203 -7.01 -9.52 29.15
CA GLN A 203 -6.65 -8.28 28.44
C GLN A 203 -6.32 -8.62 27.00
N ALA A 204 -6.81 -7.80 26.07
CA ALA A 204 -6.43 -7.83 24.69
C ALA A 204 -5.49 -6.65 24.38
N GLU A 205 -4.45 -6.90 23.60
CA GLU A 205 -3.68 -5.85 22.96
C GLU A 205 -4.47 -5.35 21.77
N LEU A 206 -4.58 -4.02 21.65
CA LEU A 206 -5.28 -3.38 20.55
C LEU A 206 -4.29 -2.55 19.72
N PHE A 207 -4.15 -2.94 18.45
CA PHE A 207 -3.43 -2.18 17.46
C PHE A 207 -4.43 -1.64 16.42
N ARG A 208 -4.21 -0.40 15.94
CA ARG A 208 -5.09 0.24 14.95
C ARG A 208 -4.29 0.76 13.79
N THR A 209 -4.82 0.56 12.57
CA THR A 209 -4.27 1.12 11.34
C THR A 209 -5.34 1.92 10.61
N PRO A 210 -5.24 3.26 10.58
CA PRO A 210 -6.13 4.08 9.80
C PRO A 210 -5.72 4.08 8.33
N HIS A 211 -6.72 4.06 7.46
CA HIS A 211 -6.57 4.12 6.01
C HIS A 211 -7.62 5.03 5.40
N ARG A 212 -7.32 5.64 4.26
CA ARG A 212 -8.33 6.25 3.41
C ARG A 212 -8.61 5.33 2.22
N TYR A 213 -9.81 4.78 2.15
CA TYR A 213 -10.20 3.95 1.01
C TYR A 213 -10.53 4.80 -0.22
N VAL A 214 -10.26 4.24 -1.40
CA VAL A 214 -10.44 4.91 -2.69
C VAL A 214 -11.19 3.98 -3.64
N TRP A 215 -12.19 4.52 -4.33
CA TRP A 215 -12.84 3.78 -5.41
C TRP A 215 -11.97 3.77 -6.67
N PRO A 216 -12.00 2.70 -7.49
CA PRO A 216 -11.25 2.66 -8.74
C PRO A 216 -11.47 3.86 -9.64
N ALA A 217 -12.71 4.36 -9.75
CA ALA A 217 -13.03 5.55 -10.55
C ALA A 217 -12.45 6.85 -9.97
N GLU A 218 -12.35 6.97 -8.64
CA GLU A 218 -11.69 8.11 -7.98
C GLU A 218 -10.16 8.05 -8.22
N LEU A 219 -9.58 6.83 -8.15
CA LEU A 219 -8.17 6.62 -8.44
C LEU A 219 -7.84 7.02 -9.91
N ASP A 220 -8.74 6.74 -10.86
CA ASP A 220 -8.60 7.15 -12.26
C ASP A 220 -8.60 8.68 -12.42
N LEU A 221 -9.44 9.38 -11.66
CA LEU A 221 -9.45 10.85 -11.64
C LEU A 221 -8.15 11.43 -11.07
N MET A 222 -7.58 10.81 -10.02
CA MET A 222 -6.27 11.19 -9.48
C MET A 222 -5.18 11.01 -10.53
N GLY A 223 -5.24 9.92 -11.30
CA GLY A 223 -4.36 9.67 -12.44
C GLY A 223 -4.45 10.77 -13.49
N GLN A 224 -5.66 11.11 -13.93
CA GLN A 224 -5.90 12.18 -14.91
C GLN A 224 -5.37 13.54 -14.42
N LEU A 225 -5.57 13.89 -13.14
CA LEU A 225 -5.05 15.13 -12.54
C LEU A 225 -3.51 15.19 -12.50
N ALA A 226 -2.84 14.06 -12.62
CA ALA A 226 -1.38 13.95 -12.64
C ALA A 226 -0.81 13.66 -14.06
N GLY A 227 -1.66 13.65 -15.10
CA GLY A 227 -1.22 13.44 -16.49
C GLY A 227 -1.14 11.99 -16.93
N PHE A 228 -1.77 11.08 -16.18
CA PHE A 228 -1.83 9.67 -16.54
C PHE A 228 -3.12 9.30 -17.28
N THR A 229 -3.02 8.22 -18.04
CA THR A 229 -4.16 7.46 -18.56
C THR A 229 -4.13 6.04 -18.04
N LEU A 230 -5.28 5.45 -17.72
CA LEU A 230 -5.37 4.04 -17.36
C LEU A 230 -5.02 3.18 -18.57
N GLU A 231 -3.93 2.39 -18.49
CA GLU A 231 -3.50 1.45 -19.53
C GLU A 231 -4.20 0.09 -19.36
N SER A 232 -4.26 -0.43 -18.11
CA SER A 232 -4.96 -1.68 -17.79
C SER A 232 -5.34 -1.75 -16.32
N ARG A 233 -6.35 -2.59 -16.02
CA ARG A 233 -6.73 -2.96 -14.65
C ARG A 233 -7.06 -4.43 -14.60
N HIS A 234 -6.45 -5.15 -13.66
CA HIS A 234 -6.65 -6.56 -13.41
C HIS A 234 -7.07 -6.78 -11.97
N ALA A 235 -7.72 -7.90 -11.67
CA ALA A 235 -8.13 -8.24 -10.31
C ALA A 235 -6.93 -8.61 -9.40
N ASP A 236 -5.85 -9.08 -10.03
CA ASP A 236 -4.64 -9.57 -9.37
C ASP A 236 -3.40 -9.42 -10.26
N TRP A 237 -2.25 -9.82 -9.72
CA TRP A 237 -0.97 -9.79 -10.44
C TRP A 237 -0.84 -10.86 -11.53
N ALA A 238 -1.66 -11.91 -11.49
CA ALA A 238 -1.70 -12.93 -12.53
C ALA A 238 -2.47 -12.49 -13.79
N GLY A 239 -3.10 -11.32 -13.74
CA GLY A 239 -3.83 -10.74 -14.86
C GLY A 239 -5.29 -11.16 -14.94
N GLY A 240 -5.88 -11.62 -13.82
CA GLY A 240 -7.30 -11.94 -13.72
C GLY A 240 -8.19 -10.78 -14.16
N GLU A 241 -9.35 -11.09 -14.75
CA GLU A 241 -10.32 -10.09 -15.20
C GLU A 241 -10.86 -9.28 -14.01
N PHE A 242 -10.82 -7.95 -14.11
CA PHE A 242 -11.41 -7.06 -13.12
C PHE A 242 -12.92 -6.93 -13.35
N THR A 243 -13.71 -7.39 -12.41
CA THR A 243 -15.18 -7.42 -12.47
C THR A 243 -15.82 -6.73 -11.27
N ALA A 244 -17.15 -6.64 -11.25
CA ALA A 244 -17.91 -6.12 -10.10
C ALA A 244 -17.72 -6.96 -8.81
N GLU A 245 -17.25 -8.20 -8.93
CA GLU A 245 -16.99 -9.10 -7.79
C GLU A 245 -15.54 -9.09 -7.32
N SER A 246 -14.65 -8.38 -8.03
CA SER A 246 -13.25 -8.27 -7.67
C SER A 246 -13.09 -7.55 -6.32
N ARG A 247 -12.24 -8.09 -5.45
CA ARG A 247 -11.97 -7.54 -4.11
C ARG A 247 -10.72 -6.67 -4.07
N SER A 248 -9.88 -6.79 -5.08
CA SER A 248 -8.65 -6.03 -5.27
C SER A 248 -8.47 -5.71 -6.73
N HIS A 249 -7.54 -4.82 -7.00
CA HIS A 249 -7.11 -4.55 -8.36
C HIS A 249 -5.64 -4.14 -8.42
N VAL A 250 -5.02 -4.44 -9.54
CA VAL A 250 -3.74 -3.92 -9.98
C VAL A 250 -4.00 -3.00 -11.17
N SER A 251 -3.86 -1.70 -10.98
CA SER A 251 -4.08 -0.69 -12.00
C SER A 251 -2.75 -0.18 -12.52
N VAL A 252 -2.59 -0.20 -13.83
CA VAL A 252 -1.41 0.32 -14.54
C VAL A 252 -1.82 1.62 -15.22
N TYR A 253 -1.17 2.71 -14.84
CA TYR A 253 -1.35 4.02 -15.42
C TYR A 253 -0.12 4.39 -16.24
N ARG A 254 -0.33 4.92 -17.44
CA ARG A 254 0.73 5.37 -18.32
C ARG A 254 0.81 6.89 -18.31
N LEU A 255 2.01 7.43 -18.13
CA LEU A 255 2.28 8.86 -18.25
C LEU A 255 2.25 9.25 -19.74
N ALA A 256 1.54 10.33 -20.05
CA ALA A 256 1.41 10.85 -21.43
C ALA A 256 2.73 11.34 -22.02
#